data_37f96e9bff46399c96b3e5bbea10d0f8
#
_entry.id   37f96e9bff46399c96b3e5bbea10d0f8
#
_cell.length_a   1.000
_cell.length_b   1.000
_cell.length_c   1.000
_cell.angle_alpha   90.00
_cell.angle_beta   90.00
_cell.angle_gamma   90.00
#
_symmetry.space_group_name_H-M   'P 1'
#
loop_
_entity.id
_entity.type
_entity.pdbx_description
1 polymer ?
#
loop_
_entity_poly.entity_id
_entity_poly.type
_entity_poly.pdbx_seq_one_letter_code
_entity_poly.pdbx_strand_id
1 'polypeptide(L)'
;MDTKLKSDIAESAAIKSLLKRGFKVLKPIGDRLPYDLALDLNGRLIRIQVKSAWLQNGAYTVDTRRTKTNRRSMLRQVYSSKDFDFAMLYIEDLDMFYIMPVDIFISYKSGITLVERETRQREPRSSIYRENWELLSKWAGQSAMVG
;
A
#
# COMPACT_ATOMS: atom_id res chain seq x y z
N MET A 1 -5.66 -20.90 1.04
CA MET A 1 -6.22 -19.63 1.52
C MET A 1 -6.66 -18.79 0.36
N ASP A 2 -7.84 -18.19 0.45
CA ASP A 2 -8.40 -17.39 -0.62
C ASP A 2 -7.70 -16.02 -0.69
N THR A 3 -6.85 -15.83 -1.69
CA THR A 3 -6.09 -14.59 -1.87
C THR A 3 -6.97 -13.41 -2.25
N LYS A 4 -8.07 -13.68 -2.95
CA LYS A 4 -9.03 -12.63 -3.30
C LYS A 4 -9.75 -12.10 -2.07
N LEU A 5 -10.16 -12.98 -1.17
CA LEU A 5 -10.77 -12.58 0.10
C LEU A 5 -9.81 -11.74 0.93
N LYS A 6 -8.54 -12.13 1.00
CA LYS A 6 -7.52 -11.34 1.70
C LYS A 6 -7.36 -9.95 1.12
N SER A 7 -7.37 -9.84 -0.20
CA SER A 7 -7.29 -8.55 -0.88
C SER A 7 -8.51 -7.68 -0.56
N ASP A 8 -9.70 -8.29 -0.55
CA ASP A 8 -10.94 -7.57 -0.24
C ASP A 8 -10.94 -7.08 1.22
N ILE A 9 -10.46 -7.90 2.15
CA ILE A 9 -10.33 -7.53 3.57
C ILE A 9 -9.36 -6.35 3.72
N ALA A 10 -8.20 -6.43 3.07
CA ALA A 10 -7.20 -5.37 3.14
C ALA A 10 -7.74 -4.05 2.58
N GLU A 11 -8.42 -4.11 1.44
CA GLU A 11 -9.01 -2.92 0.82
C GLU A 11 -10.10 -2.32 1.70
N SER A 12 -10.97 -3.15 2.28
CA SER A 12 -12.02 -2.71 3.21
C SER A 12 -11.42 -2.06 4.46
N ALA A 13 -10.36 -2.66 5.00
CA ALA A 13 -9.66 -2.11 6.16
C ALA A 13 -9.02 -0.76 5.84
N ALA A 14 -8.44 -0.62 4.64
CA ALA A 14 -7.85 0.62 4.19
C ALA A 14 -8.90 1.73 4.08
N ILE A 15 -10.04 1.43 3.46
CA ILE A 15 -11.15 2.39 3.33
C ILE A 15 -11.60 2.85 4.70
N LYS A 16 -11.85 1.91 5.61
CA LYS A 16 -12.30 2.23 6.97
C LYS A 16 -11.29 3.13 7.71
N SER A 17 -10.01 2.78 7.64
CA SER A 17 -8.95 3.54 8.31
C SER A 17 -8.81 4.95 7.75
N LEU A 18 -8.91 5.10 6.44
CA LEU A 18 -8.82 6.39 5.77
C LEU A 18 -10.03 7.27 6.11
N LEU A 19 -11.23 6.70 6.08
CA LEU A 19 -12.45 7.42 6.44
C LEU A 19 -12.42 7.91 7.90
N LYS A 20 -11.94 7.07 8.81
CA LYS A 20 -11.83 7.45 10.23
C LYS A 20 -10.89 8.64 10.44
N ARG A 21 -9.90 8.78 9.56
CA ARG A 21 -8.94 9.89 9.61
C ARG A 21 -9.40 11.12 8.86
N GLY A 22 -10.62 11.08 8.30
CA GLY A 22 -11.20 12.22 7.61
C GLY A 22 -10.83 12.37 6.16
N PHE A 23 -10.17 11.38 5.57
CA PHE A 23 -9.86 11.41 4.14
C PHE A 23 -11.10 11.14 3.30
N LYS A 24 -11.17 11.79 2.13
CA LYS A 24 -12.21 11.56 1.15
C LYS A 24 -11.72 10.49 0.19
N VAL A 25 -12.40 9.35 0.18
CA VAL A 25 -11.95 8.15 -0.53
C VAL A 25 -12.76 7.96 -1.80
N LEU A 26 -12.05 7.72 -2.90
CA LEU A 26 -12.62 7.39 -4.20
C LEU A 26 -12.21 5.98 -4.57
N LYS A 27 -13.11 5.25 -5.21
CA LYS A 27 -12.83 3.90 -5.66
C LYS A 27 -13.00 3.82 -7.18
N PRO A 28 -11.98 3.32 -7.92
CA PRO A 28 -12.12 3.08 -9.36
C PRO A 28 -13.21 2.05 -9.65
N ILE A 29 -13.87 2.20 -10.76
CA ILE A 29 -14.82 1.21 -11.26
C ILE A 29 -14.04 0.18 -12.08
N GLY A 30 -14.21 -1.10 -11.74
CA GLY A 30 -13.52 -2.20 -12.43
C GLY A 30 -12.09 -2.36 -11.95
N ASP A 31 -11.27 -3.04 -12.76
CA ASP A 31 -9.91 -3.44 -12.39
C ASP A 31 -8.84 -3.02 -13.41
N ARG A 32 -9.12 -2.01 -14.21
CA ARG A 32 -8.21 -1.57 -15.27
C ARG A 32 -7.10 -0.62 -14.81
N LEU A 33 -7.26 -0.03 -13.63
CA LEU A 33 -6.27 0.92 -13.10
C LEU A 33 -5.26 0.20 -12.20
N PRO A 34 -4.01 0.69 -12.15
CA PRO A 34 -2.96 0.07 -11.35
C PRO A 34 -2.99 0.49 -9.87
N TYR A 35 -4.10 1.05 -9.40
CA TYR A 35 -4.29 1.41 -8.00
C TYR A 35 -5.70 1.06 -7.57
N ASP A 36 -5.90 0.87 -6.28
CA ASP A 36 -7.17 0.38 -5.73
C ASP A 36 -8.06 1.50 -5.22
N LEU A 37 -7.47 2.58 -4.74
CA LEU A 37 -8.18 3.71 -4.14
C LEU A 37 -7.51 5.01 -4.55
N ALA A 38 -8.25 6.11 -4.47
CA ALA A 38 -7.68 7.44 -4.57
C ALA A 38 -8.23 8.30 -3.45
N LEU A 39 -7.44 9.28 -3.02
CA LEU A 39 -7.86 10.26 -2.03
C LEU A 39 -7.93 11.62 -2.69
N ASP A 40 -9.03 12.33 -2.44
CA ASP A 40 -9.16 13.72 -2.89
C ASP A 40 -8.69 14.64 -1.77
N LEU A 41 -7.53 15.26 -1.98
CA LEU A 41 -6.97 16.22 -1.04
C LEU A 41 -6.94 17.60 -1.71
N ASN A 42 -7.98 18.38 -1.45
CA ASN A 42 -8.12 19.75 -1.96
C ASN A 42 -8.01 19.82 -3.49
N GLY A 43 -8.68 18.89 -4.17
CA GLY A 43 -8.72 18.83 -5.63
C GLY A 43 -7.57 18.06 -6.26
N ARG A 44 -6.64 17.57 -5.46
CA ARG A 44 -5.54 16.74 -5.93
C ARG A 44 -5.76 15.29 -5.50
N LEU A 45 -5.54 14.37 -6.42
CA LEU A 45 -5.73 12.94 -6.14
C LEU A 45 -4.42 12.29 -5.73
N ILE A 46 -4.46 11.55 -4.60
CA ILE A 46 -3.40 10.61 -4.22
C ILE A 46 -3.88 9.23 -4.58
N ARG A 47 -3.13 8.52 -5.40
CA ARG A 47 -3.46 7.16 -5.83
C ARG A 47 -2.84 6.16 -4.85
N ILE A 48 -3.64 5.19 -4.39
CA ILE A 48 -3.25 4.23 -3.36
C ILE A 48 -3.35 2.82 -3.91
N GLN A 49 -2.26 2.05 -3.77
CA GLN A 49 -2.26 0.62 -3.99
C GLN A 49 -2.31 -0.08 -2.64
N VAL A 50 -3.28 -0.96 -2.44
CA VAL A 50 -3.40 -1.72 -1.19
C VAL A 50 -2.82 -3.12 -1.40
N LYS A 51 -1.98 -3.56 -0.47
CA LYS A 51 -1.39 -4.90 -0.48
C LYS A 51 -1.60 -5.57 0.86
N SER A 52 -1.87 -6.87 0.85
CA SER A 52 -1.99 -7.68 2.06
C SER A 52 -0.68 -8.40 2.32
N ALA A 53 -0.20 -8.36 3.56
CA ALA A 53 0.96 -9.11 3.99
C ALA A 53 0.52 -10.48 4.51
N TRP A 54 1.43 -11.46 4.41
CA TRP A 54 1.20 -12.79 4.99
C TRP A 54 2.40 -13.16 5.85
N LEU A 55 2.15 -13.97 6.88
CA LEU A 55 3.20 -14.42 7.79
C LEU A 55 4.01 -15.55 7.15
N GLN A 56 5.32 -15.38 7.11
CA GLN A 56 6.24 -16.38 6.58
C GLN A 56 7.54 -16.34 7.39
N ASN A 57 7.92 -17.45 7.99
CA ASN A 57 9.16 -17.60 8.76
C ASN A 57 9.33 -16.51 9.84
N GLY A 58 8.22 -16.17 10.52
CA GLY A 58 8.25 -15.19 11.60
C GLY A 58 8.26 -13.73 11.19
N ALA A 59 8.12 -13.45 9.89
CA ALA A 59 8.02 -12.08 9.38
C ALA A 59 6.85 -11.96 8.41
N TYR A 60 6.37 -10.75 8.23
CA TYR A 60 5.30 -10.49 7.28
C TYR A 60 5.89 -10.12 5.93
N THR A 61 5.40 -10.77 4.89
CA THR A 61 5.92 -10.60 3.53
C THR A 61 4.84 -10.00 2.63
N VAL A 62 5.25 -9.08 1.77
CA VAL A 62 4.39 -8.45 0.77
C VAL A 62 5.02 -8.64 -0.60
N ASP A 63 4.22 -9.11 -1.57
CA ASP A 63 4.65 -9.17 -2.96
C ASP A 63 4.52 -7.78 -3.58
N THR A 64 5.62 -7.26 -4.09
CA THR A 64 5.67 -5.92 -4.70
C THR A 64 5.37 -5.93 -6.18
N ARG A 65 5.07 -7.08 -6.75
CA ARG A 65 4.80 -7.20 -8.19
C ARG A 65 3.31 -7.05 -8.47
N ARG A 66 3.02 -6.49 -9.64
CA ARG A 66 1.67 -6.40 -10.16
C ARG A 66 1.33 -7.71 -10.88
N THR A 67 0.19 -8.30 -10.56
CA THR A 67 -0.30 -9.48 -11.27
C THR A 67 -1.28 -9.06 -12.36
N LYS A 68 -1.01 -9.49 -13.58
CA LYS A 68 -1.88 -9.25 -14.73
C LYS A 68 -2.24 -10.59 -15.34
N THR A 69 -3.53 -10.94 -15.31
CA THR A 69 -4.02 -12.21 -15.84
C THR A 69 -4.70 -11.98 -17.18
N ASN A 70 -4.33 -12.77 -18.18
CA ASN A 70 -5.06 -12.85 -19.43
C ASN A 70 -5.49 -14.28 -19.69
N ARG A 71 -6.17 -14.53 -20.82
CA ARG A 71 -6.70 -15.85 -21.16
C ARG A 71 -5.64 -16.95 -21.29
N ARG A 72 -4.39 -16.60 -21.51
CA ARG A 72 -3.30 -17.53 -21.82
C ARG A 72 -2.25 -17.65 -20.72
N SER A 73 -2.05 -16.57 -19.95
CA SER A 73 -0.98 -16.58 -18.95
C SER A 73 -1.23 -15.54 -17.87
N MET A 74 -0.61 -15.77 -16.72
CA MET A 74 -0.52 -14.81 -15.65
C MET A 74 0.86 -14.17 -15.72
N LEU A 75 0.89 -12.86 -15.98
CA LEU A 75 2.14 -12.10 -16.07
C LEU A 75 2.31 -11.26 -14.81
N ARG A 76 3.50 -11.35 -14.20
CA ARG A 76 3.86 -10.51 -13.08
C ARG A 76 4.71 -9.36 -13.59
N GLN A 77 4.23 -8.15 -13.41
CA GLN A 77 4.90 -6.94 -13.84
C GLN A 77 5.35 -6.13 -12.64
N VAL A 78 6.42 -5.35 -12.83
CA VAL A 78 6.91 -4.43 -11.82
C VAL A 78 6.11 -3.14 -11.92
N TYR A 79 5.72 -2.59 -10.76
CA TYR A 79 5.11 -1.27 -10.72
C TYR A 79 6.13 -0.18 -11.04
N SER A 80 5.63 0.93 -11.59
CA SER A 80 6.43 2.13 -11.82
C SER A 80 5.89 3.28 -10.97
N SER A 81 6.65 4.35 -10.87
CA SER A 81 6.23 5.55 -10.13
C SER A 81 5.00 6.23 -10.75
N LYS A 82 4.62 5.85 -11.96
CA LYS A 82 3.43 6.38 -12.64
C LYS A 82 2.15 5.65 -12.25
N ASP A 83 2.26 4.49 -11.59
CA ASP A 83 1.12 3.63 -11.33
C ASP A 83 0.31 4.05 -10.10
N PHE A 84 0.98 4.53 -9.07
CA PHE A 84 0.34 5.02 -7.84
C PHE A 84 1.31 5.93 -7.07
N ASP A 85 0.81 6.53 -6.00
CA ASP A 85 1.62 7.45 -5.18
C ASP A 85 2.07 6.83 -3.88
N PHE A 86 1.22 6.03 -3.24
CA PHE A 86 1.51 5.34 -1.99
C PHE A 86 0.98 3.91 -2.02
N ALA A 87 1.73 3.02 -1.40
CA ALA A 87 1.27 1.67 -1.09
C ALA A 87 0.83 1.62 0.38
N MET A 88 -0.30 0.99 0.66
CA MET A 88 -0.75 0.69 2.01
C MET A 88 -0.63 -0.81 2.21
N LEU A 89 0.26 -1.23 3.08
CA LEU A 89 0.58 -2.63 3.35
C LEU A 89 -0.13 -3.06 4.62
N TYR A 90 -1.10 -3.96 4.49
CA TYR A 90 -1.96 -4.36 5.59
C TYR A 90 -1.48 -5.63 6.25
N ILE A 91 -1.30 -5.58 7.58
CA ILE A 91 -1.05 -6.75 8.41
C ILE A 91 -2.36 -7.07 9.15
N GLU A 92 -3.08 -8.08 8.68
CA GLU A 92 -4.41 -8.42 9.21
C GLU A 92 -4.36 -8.83 10.68
N ASP A 93 -3.37 -9.63 11.06
CA ASP A 93 -3.21 -10.12 12.44
C ASP A 93 -3.12 -8.98 13.46
N LEU A 94 -2.55 -7.87 13.07
CA LEU A 94 -2.33 -6.71 13.93
C LEU A 94 -3.27 -5.55 13.62
N ASP A 95 -4.08 -5.70 12.57
CA ASP A 95 -5.00 -4.66 12.07
C ASP A 95 -4.29 -3.31 11.93
N MET A 96 -3.19 -3.31 11.20
CA MET A 96 -2.36 -2.11 11.02
C MET A 96 -1.76 -2.02 9.63
N PHE A 97 -1.30 -0.82 9.28
CA PHE A 97 -0.76 -0.52 7.95
C PHE A 97 0.65 0.05 8.03
N TYR A 98 1.43 -0.26 7.00
CA TYR A 98 2.61 0.51 6.62
C TYR A 98 2.20 1.40 5.45
N ILE A 99 2.55 2.69 5.52
CA ILE A 99 2.24 3.68 4.48
C ILE A 99 3.55 4.01 3.79
N MET A 100 3.69 3.61 2.52
CA MET A 100 4.98 3.64 1.86
C MET A 100 4.90 4.39 0.53
N PRO A 101 5.73 5.45 0.33
CA PRO A 101 5.79 6.11 -0.98
C PRO A 101 6.15 5.13 -2.08
N VAL A 102 5.64 5.38 -3.29
CA VAL A 102 5.84 4.47 -4.42
C VAL A 102 7.32 4.21 -4.71
N ASP A 103 8.16 5.24 -4.64
CA ASP A 103 9.59 5.07 -4.93
C ASP A 103 10.27 4.13 -3.95
N ILE A 104 9.87 4.18 -2.68
CA ILE A 104 10.39 3.28 -1.66
C ILE A 104 9.85 1.86 -1.89
N PHE A 105 8.55 1.74 -2.19
CA PHE A 105 7.92 0.46 -2.46
C PHE A 105 8.61 -0.28 -3.62
N ILE A 106 8.81 0.38 -4.75
CA ILE A 106 9.43 -0.26 -5.91
C ILE A 106 10.91 -0.55 -5.70
N SER A 107 11.58 0.12 -4.77
CA SER A 107 13.00 -0.11 -4.48
C SER A 107 13.25 -1.50 -3.89
N TYR A 108 12.24 -2.16 -3.35
CA TYR A 108 12.35 -3.53 -2.82
C TYR A 108 12.31 -4.60 -3.90
N LYS A 109 12.06 -4.23 -5.15
CA LYS A 109 12.01 -5.13 -6.31
C LYS A 109 10.88 -6.15 -6.23
N SER A 110 11.11 -7.36 -5.70
CA SER A 110 10.13 -8.45 -5.75
C SER A 110 9.36 -8.69 -4.46
N GLY A 111 9.84 -8.20 -3.33
CA GLY A 111 9.16 -8.44 -2.07
C GLY A 111 9.66 -7.59 -0.92
N ILE A 112 8.76 -7.31 0.01
CA ILE A 112 9.07 -6.55 1.23
C ILE A 112 8.87 -7.48 2.41
N THR A 113 9.84 -7.48 3.33
CA THR A 113 9.73 -8.19 4.59
C THR A 113 9.56 -7.19 5.72
N LEU A 114 8.43 -7.27 6.42
CA LEU A 114 8.10 -6.41 7.56
C LEU A 114 8.32 -7.21 8.84
N VAL A 115 9.14 -6.67 9.74
CA VAL A 115 9.50 -7.35 10.99
C VAL A 115 8.89 -6.61 12.16
N GLU A 116 8.02 -7.30 12.91
CA GLU A 116 7.31 -6.76 14.07
C GLU A 116 7.85 -7.33 15.39
N ARG A 117 9.12 -7.72 15.42
CA ARG A 117 9.78 -8.23 16.63
C ARG A 117 10.74 -7.21 17.19
N GLU A 118 10.78 -7.10 18.52
CA GLU A 118 11.69 -6.19 19.23
C GLU A 118 13.11 -6.74 19.43
N THR A 119 13.46 -7.86 18.83
CA THR A 119 14.72 -8.57 19.10
C THR A 119 15.89 -8.17 18.21
N ARG A 120 15.78 -7.08 17.46
CA ARG A 120 16.84 -6.69 16.53
C ARG A 120 17.71 -5.56 17.08
N GLN A 121 19.01 -5.67 16.84
CA GLN A 121 19.95 -4.60 17.13
C GLN A 121 19.80 -3.39 16.21
N ARG A 122 19.19 -3.57 15.03
CA ARG A 122 18.95 -2.50 14.07
C ARG A 122 17.48 -2.48 13.69
N GLU A 123 16.91 -1.29 13.63
CA GLU A 123 15.56 -1.12 13.11
C GLU A 123 15.54 -1.43 11.63
N PRO A 124 14.52 -2.18 11.14
CA PRO A 124 14.33 -2.37 9.72
C PRO A 124 14.11 -1.02 9.02
N ARG A 125 14.59 -0.91 7.79
CA ARG A 125 14.43 0.35 7.05
C ARG A 125 12.96 0.69 6.77
N SER A 126 12.05 -0.29 6.88
CA SER A 126 10.60 -0.08 6.73
C SER A 126 9.94 0.54 7.97
N SER A 127 10.63 0.58 9.11
CA SER A 127 10.04 1.01 10.39
C SER A 127 9.45 2.41 10.36
N ILE A 128 10.07 3.32 9.62
CA ILE A 128 9.60 4.71 9.53
C ILE A 128 8.23 4.85 8.83
N TYR A 129 7.80 3.81 8.13
CA TYR A 129 6.51 3.82 7.40
C TYR A 129 5.39 3.17 8.21
N ARG A 130 5.71 2.60 9.38
CA ARG A 130 4.74 1.90 10.22
C ARG A 130 3.73 2.89 10.78
N GLU A 131 2.45 2.69 10.40
CA GLU A 131 1.34 3.55 10.81
C GLU A 131 1.62 5.05 10.60
N ASN A 132 2.38 5.38 9.57
CA ASN A 132 2.79 6.75 9.30
C ASN A 132 1.80 7.44 8.36
N TRP A 133 0.62 7.71 8.86
CA TRP A 133 -0.46 8.35 8.11
C TRP A 133 -0.16 9.80 7.74
N GLU A 134 0.74 10.45 8.47
CA GLU A 134 1.15 11.82 8.18
C GLU A 134 1.77 11.99 6.80
N LEU A 135 2.36 10.94 6.26
CA LEU A 135 2.95 10.99 4.92
C LEU A 135 1.93 11.39 3.87
N LEU A 136 0.68 10.95 4.01
CA LEU A 136 -0.39 11.31 3.09
C LEU A 136 -0.74 12.80 3.20
N SER A 137 -0.85 13.32 4.42
CA SER A 137 -1.15 14.73 4.65
C SER A 137 -0.02 15.65 4.22
N LYS A 138 1.22 15.26 4.49
CA LYS A 138 2.40 16.02 4.10
C LYS A 138 2.56 16.10 2.58
N TRP A 139 2.25 15.01 1.88
CA TRP A 139 2.33 14.97 0.43
C TRP A 139 1.40 16.03 -0.19
N ALA A 140 0.18 16.13 0.35
CA ALA A 140 -0.78 17.15 -0.09
C ALA A 140 -0.30 18.57 0.20
N GLY A 141 0.28 18.78 1.38
CA GLY A 141 0.82 20.08 1.77
C GLY A 141 1.98 20.53 0.91
N GLN A 142 2.91 19.63 0.60
CA GLN A 142 4.03 19.90 -0.28
C GLN A 142 3.58 20.31 -1.68
N SER A 143 2.51 19.69 -2.18
CA SER A 143 1.95 20.01 -3.48
C SER A 143 1.33 21.40 -3.50
N ALA A 144 0.68 21.81 -2.41
CA ALA A 144 0.07 23.12 -2.31
C ALA A 144 1.11 24.24 -2.31
N MET A 145 2.33 23.95 -1.84
CA MET A 145 3.43 24.94 -1.80
C MET A 145 4.13 25.14 -3.14
N VAL A 146 4.00 24.19 -4.05
CA VAL A 146 4.69 24.21 -5.36
C VAL A 146 3.78 24.73 -6.47
N GLY A 147 2.49 24.78 -6.21
CA GLY A 147 1.48 25.17 -7.20
C GLY A 147 1.48 26.64 -7.55
#